data_2ee21d9ab4ae733b6d6f20e6ff2fd6f4
#
_entry.id   2ee21d9ab4ae733b6d6f20e6ff2fd6f4
#
_cell.length_a   1.000
_cell.length_b   1.000
_cell.length_c   1.000
_cell.angle_alpha   90.00
_cell.angle_beta   90.00
_cell.angle_gamma   90.00
#
_symmetry.space_group_name_H-M   'P 1'
#
loop_
_entity.id
_entity.type
_entity.pdbx_description
1 polymer ?
#
loop_
_entity_poly.entity_id
_entity_poly.type
_entity_poly.pdbx_seq_one_letter_code
_entity_poly.pdbx_strand_id
1 'polypeptide(L)'
;MDITDRIKTFEDAQVATGRTKTPDFSIFPEDMQEHFEALYKMYIIIEALNEGWKPNWDNDGRKYYPWFYMITDEFTWFGTRYGLHSAVGGHGSRLQLKSPELANYVAVQFKDIWKKIQLK
;
A
#
# COMPACT_ATOMS: atom_id res chain seq x y z
N MET A 1 8.84 14.31 -14.41
CA MET A 1 7.46 13.88 -14.04
C MET A 1 7.50 13.14 -12.72
N ASP A 2 6.66 13.56 -11.77
CA ASP A 2 6.59 12.92 -10.48
C ASP A 2 6.07 11.47 -10.63
N ILE A 3 6.51 10.58 -9.76
CA ILE A 3 6.06 9.18 -9.78
C ILE A 3 4.54 9.09 -9.60
N THR A 4 3.92 10.00 -8.85
CA THR A 4 2.47 10.02 -8.68
C THR A 4 1.72 10.32 -9.98
N ASP A 5 2.36 10.98 -10.92
CA ASP A 5 1.77 11.21 -12.25
C ASP A 5 1.81 9.95 -13.12
N ARG A 6 2.71 9.03 -12.81
CA ARG A 6 2.93 7.82 -13.61
C ARG A 6 2.17 6.61 -13.07
N ILE A 7 1.92 6.55 -11.77
CA ILE A 7 1.27 5.42 -11.12
C ILE A 7 -0.13 5.83 -10.67
N LYS A 8 -1.09 5.67 -11.56
CA LYS A 8 -2.50 6.00 -11.27
C LYS A 8 -3.39 4.78 -11.13
N THR A 9 -2.92 3.62 -11.62
CA THR A 9 -3.66 2.36 -11.57
C THR A 9 -2.72 1.24 -11.14
N PHE A 10 -3.31 0.10 -10.76
CA PHE A 10 -2.52 -1.09 -10.48
C PHE A 10 -1.71 -1.53 -11.72
N GLU A 11 -2.32 -1.43 -12.89
CA GLU A 11 -1.65 -1.81 -14.14
C GLU A 11 -0.41 -0.95 -14.39
N ASP A 12 -0.47 0.34 -14.08
CA ASP A 12 0.70 1.22 -14.16
C ASP A 12 1.82 0.71 -13.24
N ALA A 13 1.46 0.26 -12.04
CA ALA A 13 2.43 -0.27 -11.09
C ALA A 13 3.04 -1.59 -11.57
N GLN A 14 2.25 -2.44 -12.22
CA GLN A 14 2.76 -3.69 -12.79
C GLN A 14 3.82 -3.42 -13.86
N VAL A 15 3.57 -2.46 -14.73
CA VAL A 15 4.54 -2.07 -15.77
C VAL A 15 5.80 -1.51 -15.13
N ALA A 16 5.66 -0.62 -14.16
CA ALA A 16 6.80 0.03 -13.51
C ALA A 16 7.69 -0.95 -12.75
N THR A 17 7.10 -2.00 -12.16
CA THR A 17 7.85 -2.99 -11.37
C THR A 17 8.25 -4.22 -12.15
N GLY A 18 7.71 -4.41 -13.35
CA GLY A 18 7.90 -5.63 -14.14
C GLY A 18 7.10 -6.83 -13.63
N ARG A 19 6.22 -6.63 -12.66
CA ARG A 19 5.42 -7.71 -12.05
C ARG A 19 4.07 -7.84 -12.77
N THR A 20 4.10 -8.39 -13.97
CA THR A 20 2.92 -8.44 -14.84
C THR A 20 2.07 -9.69 -14.69
N LYS A 21 2.55 -10.71 -13.98
CA LYS A 21 1.79 -11.94 -13.75
C LYS A 21 0.89 -11.76 -12.53
N THR A 22 -0.37 -12.18 -12.66
CA THR A 22 -1.32 -12.16 -11.56
C THR A 22 -1.48 -13.57 -11.00
N PRO A 23 -1.28 -13.75 -9.66
CA PRO A 23 -1.50 -15.05 -9.04
C PRO A 23 -2.97 -15.48 -9.10
N ASP A 24 -3.20 -16.77 -8.94
CA ASP A 24 -4.54 -17.31 -8.82
C ASP A 24 -4.95 -17.30 -7.34
N PHE A 25 -5.83 -16.38 -6.97
CA PHE A 25 -6.27 -16.23 -5.57
C PHE A 25 -7.35 -17.24 -5.18
N SER A 26 -7.83 -18.07 -6.11
CA SER A 26 -8.83 -19.08 -5.81
C SER A 26 -8.29 -20.21 -4.91
N ILE A 27 -6.99 -20.28 -4.71
CA ILE A 27 -6.37 -21.22 -3.76
C ILE A 27 -6.70 -20.89 -2.30
N PHE A 28 -7.13 -19.65 -2.03
CA PHE A 28 -7.52 -19.23 -0.68
C PHE A 28 -9.01 -19.49 -0.43
N PRO A 29 -9.43 -19.62 0.85
CA PRO A 29 -10.86 -19.67 1.16
C PRO A 29 -11.59 -18.48 0.56
N GLU A 30 -12.83 -18.69 0.13
CA GLU A 30 -13.61 -17.68 -0.60
C GLU A 30 -13.68 -16.34 0.12
N ASP A 31 -13.86 -16.37 1.44
CA ASP A 31 -13.96 -15.14 2.26
C ASP A 31 -12.65 -14.37 2.39
N MET A 32 -11.52 -14.95 1.97
CA MET A 32 -10.20 -14.33 2.06
C MET A 32 -9.63 -13.89 0.72
N GLN A 33 -10.21 -14.35 -0.39
CA GLN A 33 -9.66 -14.12 -1.72
C GLN A 33 -9.54 -12.63 -2.06
N GLU A 34 -10.59 -11.86 -1.80
CA GLU A 34 -10.60 -10.43 -2.12
C GLU A 34 -9.56 -9.67 -1.28
N HIS A 35 -9.42 -10.05 -0.01
CA HIS A 35 -8.42 -9.44 0.88
C HIS A 35 -7.00 -9.69 0.37
N PHE A 36 -6.66 -10.93 0.06
CA PHE A 36 -5.30 -11.25 -0.41
C PHE A 36 -5.00 -10.66 -1.78
N GLU A 37 -5.98 -10.60 -2.65
CA GLU A 37 -5.80 -9.94 -3.94
C GLU A 37 -5.51 -8.44 -3.75
N ALA A 38 -6.26 -7.78 -2.89
CA ALA A 38 -6.06 -6.36 -2.60
C ALA A 38 -4.68 -6.11 -1.96
N LEU A 39 -4.29 -6.97 -1.01
CA LEU A 39 -2.99 -6.86 -0.36
C LEU A 39 -1.85 -7.04 -1.36
N TYR A 40 -1.95 -8.03 -2.23
CA TYR A 40 -0.97 -8.26 -3.30
C TYR A 40 -0.83 -7.02 -4.19
N LYS A 41 -1.97 -6.46 -4.62
CA LYS A 41 -1.97 -5.25 -5.46
C LYS A 41 -1.31 -4.09 -4.76
N MET A 42 -1.60 -3.90 -3.47
CA MET A 42 -1.02 -2.78 -2.72
C MET A 42 0.48 -2.93 -2.55
N TYR A 43 0.99 -4.14 -2.36
CA TYR A 43 2.44 -4.37 -2.31
C TYR A 43 3.12 -3.88 -3.58
N ILE A 44 2.54 -4.16 -4.75
CA ILE A 44 3.11 -3.77 -6.04
C ILE A 44 2.99 -2.27 -6.26
N ILE A 45 1.85 -1.67 -5.89
CA ILE A 45 1.64 -0.23 -6.01
C ILE A 45 2.67 0.52 -5.16
N ILE A 46 2.86 0.11 -3.92
CA ILE A 46 3.81 0.77 -3.01
C ILE A 46 5.24 0.57 -3.49
N GLU A 47 5.59 -0.62 -3.99
CA GLU A 47 6.91 -0.85 -4.57
C GLU A 47 7.18 0.12 -5.71
N ALA A 48 6.20 0.30 -6.60
CA ALA A 48 6.33 1.23 -7.72
C ALA A 48 6.51 2.68 -7.25
N LEU A 49 5.72 3.11 -6.27
CA LEU A 49 5.79 4.47 -5.74
C LEU A 49 7.11 4.75 -5.04
N ASN A 50 7.68 3.76 -4.38
CA ASN A 50 8.94 3.90 -3.67
C ASN A 50 10.19 3.90 -4.57
N GLU A 51 10.05 3.54 -5.84
CA GLU A 51 11.14 3.57 -6.83
C GLU A 51 12.44 2.94 -6.33
N GLY A 52 12.33 1.75 -5.76
CA GLY A 52 13.50 1.00 -5.26
C GLY A 52 13.87 1.27 -3.81
N TRP A 53 13.28 2.28 -3.19
CA TRP A 53 13.50 2.51 -1.77
C TRP A 53 12.89 1.37 -0.95
N LYS A 54 13.64 0.92 0.05
CA LYS A 54 13.17 -0.07 1.03
C LYS A 54 13.42 0.45 2.43
N PRO A 55 12.49 0.22 3.36
CA PRO A 55 12.71 0.68 4.73
C PRO A 55 13.87 -0.07 5.37
N ASN A 56 14.70 0.68 6.07
CA ASN A 56 15.76 0.12 6.91
C ASN A 56 15.40 0.42 8.36
N TRP A 57 15.02 -0.63 9.10
CA TRP A 57 14.56 -0.47 10.49
C TRP A 57 15.69 -0.26 11.48
N ASP A 58 16.93 -0.36 11.02
CA ASP A 58 18.12 -0.14 11.85
C ASP A 58 18.61 1.31 11.85
N ASN A 59 17.98 2.19 11.06
CA ASN A 59 18.36 3.60 11.03
C ASN A 59 17.20 4.49 11.47
N ASP A 60 17.47 5.80 11.64
CA ASP A 60 16.49 6.78 12.09
C ASP A 60 15.61 7.35 10.97
N GLY A 61 15.74 6.83 9.75
CA GLY A 61 14.91 7.26 8.64
C GLY A 61 13.43 6.97 8.90
N ARG A 62 12.59 7.94 8.61
CA ARG A 62 11.15 7.79 8.82
C ARG A 62 10.54 6.89 7.75
N LYS A 63 9.63 6.02 8.18
CA LYS A 63 8.87 5.11 7.33
C LYS A 63 7.41 5.50 7.50
N TYR A 64 6.74 5.87 6.40
CA TYR A 64 5.41 6.47 6.45
C TYR A 64 4.35 5.49 6.04
N TYR A 65 3.18 5.60 6.68
CA TYR A 65 2.02 4.78 6.32
C TYR A 65 0.74 5.58 6.59
N PRO A 66 -0.33 5.32 5.82
CA PRO A 66 -1.60 6.01 6.02
C PRO A 66 -2.41 5.42 7.17
N TRP A 67 -3.22 6.25 7.81
CA TRP A 67 -4.26 5.84 8.76
C TRP A 67 -5.62 6.08 8.15
N PHE A 68 -6.55 5.18 8.45
CA PHE A 68 -7.90 5.23 7.90
C PHE A 68 -8.94 5.30 8.99
N TYR A 69 -10.01 6.05 8.71
CA TYR A 69 -11.21 6.06 9.51
C TYR A 69 -11.98 4.79 9.14
N MET A 70 -12.21 3.90 10.11
CA MET A 70 -12.61 2.52 9.85
C MET A 70 -14.11 2.25 9.86
N ILE A 71 -14.95 3.28 10.01
CA ILE A 71 -16.41 3.11 9.93
C ILE A 71 -16.73 2.79 8.47
N THR A 72 -17.41 1.65 8.25
CA THR A 72 -17.58 1.07 6.92
C THR A 72 -18.11 2.05 5.87
N ASP A 73 -19.15 2.81 6.22
CA ASP A 73 -19.75 3.75 5.26
C ASP A 73 -18.99 5.06 5.13
N GLU A 74 -17.98 5.26 5.96
CA GLU A 74 -17.17 6.49 6.01
C GLU A 74 -15.70 6.22 5.86
N PHE A 75 -15.32 5.05 5.35
CA PHE A 75 -13.91 4.70 5.20
C PHE A 75 -13.20 5.75 4.35
N THR A 76 -12.21 6.40 4.95
CA THR A 76 -11.46 7.45 4.28
C THR A 76 -10.11 7.64 4.94
N TRP A 77 -9.18 8.26 4.22
CA TRP A 77 -7.88 8.61 4.76
C TRP A 77 -8.05 9.60 5.92
N PHE A 78 -7.46 9.26 7.05
CA PHE A 78 -7.55 10.04 8.27
C PHE A 78 -6.28 10.86 8.52
N GLY A 79 -5.14 10.39 8.04
CA GLY A 79 -3.85 11.05 8.24
C GLY A 79 -2.71 10.11 7.93
N THR A 80 -1.50 10.63 8.01
CA THR A 80 -0.28 9.86 7.79
C THR A 80 0.53 9.81 9.07
N ARG A 81 1.06 8.63 9.38
CA ARG A 81 1.91 8.40 10.54
C ARG A 81 3.28 7.91 10.07
N TYR A 82 4.24 7.89 10.96
CA TYR A 82 5.55 7.33 10.66
C TYR A 82 6.09 6.54 11.84
N GLY A 83 7.01 5.63 11.52
CA GLY A 83 7.81 4.90 12.50
C GLY A 83 9.29 5.05 12.18
N LEU A 84 10.13 4.74 13.16
CA LEU A 84 11.58 4.77 12.98
C LEU A 84 12.15 3.35 13.04
N HIS A 85 11.97 2.68 14.18
CA HIS A 85 12.52 1.34 14.42
C HIS A 85 11.44 0.29 14.67
N SER A 86 10.17 0.68 14.64
CA SER A 86 9.07 -0.21 14.97
C SER A 86 7.88 0.04 14.03
N ALA A 87 7.04 -0.98 13.87
CA ALA A 87 5.85 -0.90 13.06
C ALA A 87 4.66 -1.48 13.81
N VAL A 88 3.48 -0.95 13.52
CA VAL A 88 2.22 -1.52 14.02
C VAL A 88 2.00 -2.88 13.34
N GLY A 89 1.43 -3.84 14.04
CA GLY A 89 1.10 -5.14 13.45
C GLY A 89 0.29 -4.97 12.18
N GLY A 90 0.66 -5.68 11.13
CA GLY A 90 0.06 -5.53 9.81
C GLY A 90 0.70 -4.46 8.92
N HIS A 91 1.59 -3.63 9.46
CA HIS A 91 2.27 -2.55 8.74
C HIS A 91 3.77 -2.80 8.60
N GLY A 92 4.14 -3.95 8.05
CA GLY A 92 5.54 -4.29 7.82
C GLY A 92 6.13 -3.52 6.63
N SER A 93 7.35 -3.91 6.26
CA SER A 93 8.17 -3.20 5.27
C SER A 93 7.47 -2.94 3.93
N ARG A 94 6.64 -3.87 3.47
CA ARG A 94 6.00 -3.74 2.15
C ARG A 94 4.88 -2.70 2.10
N LEU A 95 4.43 -2.22 3.25
CA LEU A 95 3.37 -1.22 3.33
C LEU A 95 3.88 0.16 3.78
N GLN A 96 5.20 0.35 3.78
CA GLN A 96 5.81 1.63 4.17
C GLN A 96 6.19 2.45 2.95
N LEU A 97 5.98 3.74 3.03
CA LEU A 97 6.31 4.70 1.95
C LEU A 97 7.51 5.55 2.39
N LYS A 98 8.30 6.00 1.42
CA LYS A 98 9.51 6.80 1.69
C LYS A 98 9.22 8.26 2.04
N SER A 99 8.00 8.75 1.80
CA SER A 99 7.64 10.13 2.07
C SER A 99 6.18 10.25 2.50
N PRO A 100 5.84 11.32 3.26
CA PRO A 100 4.44 11.53 3.62
C PRO A 100 3.56 11.84 2.42
N GLU A 101 4.09 12.49 1.39
CA GLU A 101 3.35 12.79 0.16
C GLU A 101 2.92 11.51 -0.55
N LEU A 102 3.79 10.50 -0.60
CA LEU A 102 3.44 9.21 -1.19
C LEU A 102 2.41 8.46 -0.35
N ALA A 103 2.52 8.52 0.98
CA ALA A 103 1.54 7.90 1.86
C ALA A 103 0.16 8.53 1.69
N ASN A 104 0.11 9.86 1.58
CA ASN A 104 -1.15 10.58 1.30
C ASN A 104 -1.72 10.16 -0.06
N TYR A 105 -0.87 10.15 -1.07
CA TYR A 105 -1.28 9.81 -2.43
C TYR A 105 -1.87 8.40 -2.51
N VAL A 106 -1.17 7.40 -1.97
CA VAL A 106 -1.62 6.01 -2.06
C VAL A 106 -2.93 5.80 -1.30
N ALA A 107 -3.13 6.54 -0.21
CA ALA A 107 -4.35 6.44 0.59
C ALA A 107 -5.57 6.95 -0.16
N VAL A 108 -5.41 8.02 -0.91
CA VAL A 108 -6.52 8.68 -1.63
C VAL A 108 -6.75 8.03 -2.99
N GLN A 109 -5.69 7.87 -3.77
CA GLN A 109 -5.79 7.32 -5.13
C GLN A 109 -6.26 5.87 -5.15
N PHE A 110 -5.81 5.08 -4.19
CA PHE A 110 -6.09 3.65 -4.14
C PHE A 110 -6.99 3.27 -2.95
N LYS A 111 -7.88 4.18 -2.57
CA LYS A 111 -8.78 4.01 -1.44
C LYS A 111 -9.58 2.71 -1.50
N ASP A 112 -10.09 2.35 -2.68
CA ASP A 112 -10.92 1.15 -2.82
C ASP A 112 -10.14 -0.13 -2.54
N ILE A 113 -8.87 -0.16 -2.91
CA ILE A 113 -7.99 -1.29 -2.60
C ILE A 113 -7.72 -1.34 -1.09
N TRP A 114 -7.40 -0.19 -0.48
CA TRP A 114 -7.19 -0.11 0.97
C TRP A 114 -8.42 -0.59 1.75
N LYS A 115 -9.60 -0.22 1.27
CA LYS A 115 -10.85 -0.64 1.93
C LYS A 115 -10.97 -2.16 1.99
N LYS A 116 -10.61 -2.85 0.92
CA LYS A 116 -10.63 -4.31 0.85
C LYS A 116 -9.58 -4.94 1.78
N ILE A 117 -8.47 -4.26 2.01
CA ILE A 117 -7.44 -4.72 2.95
C ILE A 117 -7.90 -4.51 4.39
N GLN A 118 -8.38 -3.32 4.72
CA GLN A 118 -8.63 -2.91 6.09
C GLN A 118 -9.97 -3.42 6.64
N LEU A 119 -10.99 -3.56 5.80
CA LEU A 119 -12.34 -3.91 6.24
C LEU A 119 -12.78 -5.33 5.88
N LYS A 120 -11.92 -6.12 5.25
CA LYS A 120 -12.26 -7.50 4.84
C LYS A 120 -11.52 -8.60 5.63
#